data_a8fec0c2dd7515c799db11a00571d878
#
_entry.id   a8fec0c2dd7515c799db11a00571d878
#
_cell.length_a   1.000
_cell.length_b   1.000
_cell.length_c   1.000
_cell.angle_alpha   90.00
_cell.angle_beta   90.00
_cell.angle_gamma   90.00
#
_symmetry.space_group_name_H-M   'P 1'
#
loop_
_entity.id
_entity.type
_entity.pdbx_description
1 polymer ?
#
loop_
_entity_poly.entity_id
_entity_poly.type
_entity_poly.pdbx_seq_one_letter_code
_entity_poly.pdbx_strand_id
1 'polypeptide(L)'
;IRPAVGYTDGEKIMDMIEEAVAKAEPGEYLVFFGWDPLLQKGLKNPTKKELDAIAPNNPLFIWGNSVHIGFANSMAFELAGITKDTPDPVGAMAGTFGRDENGELDGRLDQGGPISMLIKNYLLEYFGGPQQLAEAVYHGWLVNASDGVTTISDNVLEKDILTLYQLTERLQKTLRLRGYAVDYKNIVIPDDSEMIKMVGGKLFIDGSPWTGTISMREPYLVNDTTTGIMDTPAGYMQEPYVTRQELQDFIDDILIRGISAAIHAEGDLAIDWAMDAIEAGLQKYPTADHRIRLEHVPMIRDDQLERAKRLGVAVSFLMAHVRYWGDVIPTLVGEERGQRWCPVASAVKYDVSYSFHFDGPTSPNKPLESLQTAVTRETVNGRILGPEECISIDEAIRGYTINAAYQLFMDKEIGSIEVGKLADLIILSENPREVDPEKISEIEVLATYINGEVFWSKDSRLIHF
;
A
#
# COMPACT_ATOMS: atom_id res chain seq x y z
N ILE A 1 0.12 -9.73 14.39
CA ILE A 1 -1.32 -9.65 14.74
C ILE A 1 -2.20 -9.25 13.54
N ARG A 2 -1.81 -9.60 12.29
CA ARG A 2 -2.49 -9.14 11.06
C ARG A 2 -3.82 -9.88 10.84
N PRO A 3 -4.94 -9.18 10.55
CA PRO A 3 -6.25 -9.80 10.33
C PRO A 3 -6.27 -10.72 9.10
N ALA A 4 -5.62 -10.35 8.01
CA ALA A 4 -5.57 -11.12 6.77
C ALA A 4 -4.87 -12.51 6.89
N VAL A 5 -4.14 -12.76 7.98
CA VAL A 5 -3.52 -14.05 8.29
C VAL A 5 -4.17 -14.75 9.49
N GLY A 6 -5.40 -14.37 9.83
CA GLY A 6 -6.26 -15.09 10.78
C GLY A 6 -6.36 -14.49 12.19
N TYR A 7 -5.70 -13.37 12.48
CA TYR A 7 -5.83 -12.69 13.78
C TYR A 7 -7.03 -11.74 13.79
N THR A 8 -8.23 -12.27 14.00
CA THR A 8 -9.50 -11.52 13.93
C THR A 8 -10.24 -11.41 15.28
N ASP A 9 -9.70 -11.97 16.35
CA ASP A 9 -10.25 -11.98 17.70
C ASP A 9 -9.43 -11.03 18.58
N GLY A 10 -10.03 -9.93 19.00
CA GLY A 10 -9.34 -8.87 19.75
C GLY A 10 -8.89 -9.30 21.15
N GLU A 11 -9.65 -10.16 21.84
CA GLU A 11 -9.27 -10.69 23.15
C GLU A 11 -7.96 -11.48 23.05
N LYS A 12 -7.88 -12.40 22.08
CA LYS A 12 -6.65 -13.17 21.85
C LYS A 12 -5.46 -12.30 21.43
N ILE A 13 -5.71 -11.23 20.70
CA ILE A 13 -4.65 -10.28 20.31
C ILE A 13 -4.10 -9.57 21.54
N MET A 14 -4.98 -9.13 22.44
CA MET A 14 -4.55 -8.51 23.70
C MET A 14 -3.77 -9.49 24.56
N ASP A 15 -4.23 -10.72 24.72
CA ASP A 15 -3.51 -11.79 25.43
C ASP A 15 -2.09 -11.99 24.87
N MET A 16 -1.95 -12.01 23.52
CA MET A 16 -0.63 -12.13 22.87
C MET A 16 0.29 -10.95 23.18
N ILE A 17 -0.24 -9.74 23.21
CA ILE A 17 0.53 -8.54 23.55
C ILE A 17 0.99 -8.63 25.01
N GLU A 18 0.09 -8.92 25.93
CA GLU A 18 0.38 -9.05 27.36
C GLU A 18 1.39 -10.18 27.64
N GLU A 19 1.26 -11.32 26.96
CA GLU A 19 2.24 -12.40 27.06
C GLU A 19 3.62 -12.02 26.55
N ALA A 20 3.72 -11.25 25.46
CA ALA A 20 4.99 -10.80 24.94
C ALA A 20 5.64 -9.80 25.89
N VAL A 21 4.87 -8.87 26.42
CA VAL A 21 5.36 -7.91 27.44
C VAL A 21 5.86 -8.64 28.68
N ALA A 22 5.12 -9.66 29.16
CA ALA A 22 5.51 -10.43 30.35
C ALA A 22 6.81 -11.25 30.16
N LYS A 23 7.18 -11.55 28.92
CA LYS A 23 8.40 -12.31 28.57
C LYS A 23 9.60 -11.43 28.25
N ALA A 24 9.35 -10.14 27.96
CA ALA A 24 10.38 -9.21 27.52
C ALA A 24 11.27 -8.76 28.71
N GLU A 25 12.54 -8.55 28.44
CA GLU A 25 13.43 -7.93 29.40
C GLU A 25 13.10 -6.43 29.54
N PRO A 26 13.27 -5.82 30.73
CA PRO A 26 13.01 -4.40 30.91
C PRO A 26 13.83 -3.54 29.94
N GLY A 27 13.17 -2.63 29.23
CA GLY A 27 13.77 -1.77 28.19
C GLY A 27 13.80 -2.40 26.80
N GLU A 28 13.46 -3.68 26.65
CA GLU A 28 13.32 -4.30 25.33
C GLU A 28 12.18 -3.62 24.56
N TYR A 29 12.44 -3.25 23.28
CA TYR A 29 11.47 -2.58 22.44
C TYR A 29 10.49 -3.59 21.84
N LEU A 30 9.20 -3.36 22.00
CA LEU A 30 8.13 -4.23 21.50
C LEU A 30 7.37 -3.56 20.38
N VAL A 31 7.27 -4.25 19.24
CA VAL A 31 6.51 -3.78 18.08
C VAL A 31 5.51 -4.84 17.66
N PHE A 32 4.25 -4.42 17.50
CA PHE A 32 3.19 -5.26 16.96
C PHE A 32 2.64 -4.60 15.70
N PHE A 33 2.53 -5.38 14.62
CA PHE A 33 1.99 -4.90 13.36
C PHE A 33 0.67 -5.57 13.02
N GLY A 34 -0.27 -4.78 12.48
CA GLY A 34 -1.53 -5.27 11.94
C GLY A 34 -2.76 -4.98 12.80
N TRP A 35 -2.72 -3.92 13.60
CA TRP A 35 -3.88 -3.45 14.36
C TRP A 35 -4.96 -2.88 13.44
N ASP A 36 -6.15 -3.48 13.45
CA ASP A 36 -7.28 -3.06 12.63
C ASP A 36 -8.62 -3.35 13.34
N PRO A 37 -9.14 -2.40 14.12
CA PRO A 37 -10.40 -2.61 14.86
C PRO A 37 -11.62 -2.87 13.97
N LEU A 38 -11.58 -2.55 12.68
CA LEU A 38 -12.67 -2.86 11.75
C LEU A 38 -12.72 -4.34 11.36
N LEU A 39 -11.59 -5.03 11.39
CA LEU A 39 -11.45 -6.45 11.05
C LEU A 39 -11.23 -7.35 12.28
N GLN A 40 -10.86 -6.77 13.41
CA GLN A 40 -10.49 -7.47 14.64
C GLN A 40 -11.53 -7.22 15.72
N LYS A 41 -12.48 -8.13 15.83
CA LYS A 41 -13.66 -7.99 16.70
C LYS A 41 -13.27 -7.72 18.16
N GLY A 42 -13.79 -6.63 18.70
CA GLY A 42 -13.60 -6.24 20.10
C GLY A 42 -12.42 -5.32 20.35
N LEU A 43 -11.56 -5.07 19.35
CA LEU A 43 -10.53 -4.04 19.45
C LEU A 43 -11.09 -2.63 19.30
N LYS A 44 -10.42 -1.68 19.89
CA LYS A 44 -10.56 -0.23 19.71
C LYS A 44 -9.16 0.39 19.80
N ASN A 45 -9.01 1.59 19.25
CA ASN A 45 -7.73 2.29 19.29
C ASN A 45 -7.28 2.55 20.74
N PRO A 46 -6.06 2.13 21.12
CA PRO A 46 -5.58 2.28 22.48
C PRO A 46 -5.09 3.72 22.73
N THR A 47 -5.27 4.18 23.95
CA THR A 47 -4.68 5.44 24.44
C THR A 47 -3.26 5.19 24.94
N LYS A 48 -2.42 6.25 24.99
CA LYS A 48 -1.08 6.20 25.59
C LYS A 48 -1.12 5.63 27.01
N LYS A 49 -2.10 6.04 27.81
CA LYS A 49 -2.26 5.58 29.19
C LYS A 49 -2.53 4.08 29.29
N GLU A 50 -3.34 3.54 28.40
CA GLU A 50 -3.59 2.09 28.34
C GLU A 50 -2.31 1.35 27.96
N LEU A 51 -1.55 1.85 26.96
CA LEU A 51 -0.27 1.27 26.57
C LEU A 51 0.81 1.37 27.66
N ASP A 52 0.86 2.49 28.41
CA ASP A 52 1.74 2.63 29.58
C ASP A 52 1.42 1.61 30.68
N ALA A 53 0.13 1.30 30.88
CA ALA A 53 -0.30 0.30 31.85
C ALA A 53 0.02 -1.14 31.40
N ILE A 54 -0.08 -1.44 30.11
CA ILE A 54 0.26 -2.76 29.54
C ILE A 54 1.78 -2.99 29.61
N ALA A 55 2.59 -2.01 29.20
CA ALA A 55 4.04 -2.14 29.10
C ALA A 55 4.76 -1.04 29.92
N PRO A 56 4.72 -1.11 31.27
CA PRO A 56 5.28 -0.05 32.15
C PRO A 56 6.80 0.02 32.11
N ASN A 57 7.50 -1.02 31.68
CA ASN A 57 8.95 -1.13 31.68
C ASN A 57 9.57 -1.28 30.30
N ASN A 58 8.74 -1.23 29.24
CA ASN A 58 9.17 -1.50 27.87
C ASN A 58 8.62 -0.44 26.90
N PRO A 59 9.43 0.07 25.96
CA PRO A 59 8.91 0.84 24.84
C PRO A 59 7.96 -0.05 24.02
N LEU A 60 6.73 0.41 23.81
CA LEU A 60 5.70 -0.33 23.06
C LEU A 60 5.17 0.51 21.90
N PHE A 61 5.19 -0.07 20.72
CA PHE A 61 4.58 0.49 19.52
C PHE A 61 3.64 -0.53 18.86
N ILE A 62 2.41 -0.13 18.61
CA ILE A 62 1.41 -0.89 17.86
C ILE A 62 1.19 -0.18 16.53
N TRP A 63 1.55 -0.84 15.44
CA TRP A 63 1.40 -0.30 14.09
C TRP A 63 0.10 -0.80 13.46
N GLY A 64 -0.72 0.13 12.98
CA GLY A 64 -1.97 -0.18 12.29
C GLY A 64 -1.75 -0.98 11.02
N ASN A 65 -2.72 -1.82 10.67
CA ASN A 65 -2.66 -2.66 9.46
C ASN A 65 -2.62 -1.83 8.18
N SER A 66 -3.25 -0.64 8.19
CA SER A 66 -3.23 0.30 7.06
C SER A 66 -1.89 1.01 6.84
N VAL A 67 -0.94 0.88 7.75
CA VAL A 67 0.33 1.62 7.87
C VAL A 67 0.19 3.15 8.04
N HIS A 68 -1.02 3.68 8.00
CA HIS A 68 -1.33 5.11 8.16
C HIS A 68 -1.60 5.55 9.61
N ILE A 69 -1.61 4.62 10.55
CA ILE A 69 -1.84 4.90 11.97
C ILE A 69 -0.91 4.05 12.84
N GLY A 70 -0.49 4.60 13.96
CA GLY A 70 0.23 3.88 14.99
C GLY A 70 -0.10 4.37 16.37
N PHE A 71 0.21 3.57 17.39
CA PHE A 71 -0.02 3.88 18.78
C PHE A 71 1.22 3.54 19.60
N ALA A 72 1.69 4.49 20.42
CA ALA A 72 2.91 4.34 21.18
C ALA A 72 2.71 4.72 22.65
N ASN A 73 3.42 4.04 23.55
CA ASN A 73 3.48 4.39 24.95
C ASN A 73 4.49 5.51 25.23
N SER A 74 4.51 6.01 26.44
CA SER A 74 5.40 7.11 26.86
C SER A 74 6.88 6.76 26.67
N MET A 75 7.31 5.53 26.97
CA MET A 75 8.70 5.09 26.80
C MET A 75 9.16 5.07 25.35
N ALA A 76 8.27 4.70 24.41
CA ALA A 76 8.60 4.69 22.99
C ALA A 76 8.83 6.13 22.47
N PHE A 77 8.00 7.09 22.88
CA PHE A 77 8.20 8.51 22.55
C PHE A 77 9.50 9.06 23.17
N GLU A 78 9.77 8.76 24.44
CA GLU A 78 10.98 9.19 25.14
C GLU A 78 12.25 8.66 24.43
N LEU A 79 12.27 7.38 24.09
CA LEU A 79 13.38 6.75 23.39
C LEU A 79 13.62 7.36 21.98
N ALA A 80 12.55 7.75 21.29
CA ALA A 80 12.63 8.42 19.99
C ALA A 80 12.96 9.93 20.10
N GLY A 81 13.01 10.50 21.33
CA GLY A 81 13.21 11.93 21.55
C GLY A 81 12.04 12.80 21.11
N ILE A 82 10.83 12.20 21.02
CA ILE A 82 9.62 12.90 20.61
C ILE A 82 8.89 13.44 21.84
N THR A 83 8.60 14.74 21.83
CA THR A 83 7.92 15.45 22.90
C THR A 83 6.67 16.17 22.38
N LYS A 84 5.87 16.75 23.27
CA LYS A 84 4.73 17.58 22.86
C LYS A 84 5.10 18.77 21.97
N ASP A 85 6.33 19.25 22.08
CA ASP A 85 6.84 20.39 21.31
C ASP A 85 7.49 19.95 19.98
N THR A 86 7.58 18.65 19.72
CA THR A 86 8.07 18.12 18.43
C THR A 86 7.09 18.52 17.33
N PRO A 87 7.55 19.23 16.28
CA PRO A 87 6.67 19.66 15.19
C PRO A 87 6.19 18.47 14.37
N ASP A 88 4.99 18.60 13.85
CA ASP A 88 4.44 17.61 12.94
C ASP A 88 5.24 17.59 11.61
N PRO A 89 5.57 16.41 11.06
CA PRO A 89 6.25 16.29 9.78
C PRO A 89 5.44 16.90 8.63
N VAL A 90 6.15 17.51 7.67
CA VAL A 90 5.57 18.13 6.48
C VAL A 90 6.19 17.56 5.20
N GLY A 91 5.60 17.85 4.03
CA GLY A 91 6.08 17.40 2.73
C GLY A 91 5.51 16.05 2.32
N ALA A 92 6.26 15.26 1.55
CA ALA A 92 5.77 14.02 0.95
C ALA A 92 5.37 12.93 1.96
N MET A 93 5.93 12.99 3.17
CA MET A 93 5.63 12.12 4.32
C MET A 93 4.98 12.92 5.45
N ALA A 94 4.12 13.89 5.13
CA ALA A 94 3.40 14.67 6.12
C ALA A 94 2.56 13.78 7.04
N GLY A 95 2.29 14.27 8.25
CA GLY A 95 1.46 13.56 9.23
C GLY A 95 1.41 14.30 10.55
N THR A 96 0.70 13.77 11.53
CA THR A 96 0.50 14.44 12.82
C THR A 96 0.78 13.51 14.00
N PHE A 97 1.32 14.08 15.06
CA PHE A 97 1.30 13.46 16.38
C PHE A 97 -0.03 13.80 17.08
N GLY A 98 -0.74 12.77 17.52
CA GLY A 98 -1.96 12.96 18.32
C GLY A 98 -1.68 13.72 19.61
N ARG A 99 -2.53 14.70 19.93
CA ARG A 99 -2.42 15.52 21.14
C ARG A 99 -3.80 15.66 21.80
N ASP A 100 -3.79 15.60 23.11
CA ASP A 100 -4.98 15.83 23.93
C ASP A 100 -5.36 17.34 24.00
N GLU A 101 -6.43 17.65 24.72
CA GLU A 101 -6.91 19.02 24.92
C GLU A 101 -5.91 19.98 25.62
N ASN A 102 -4.89 19.42 26.29
CA ASN A 102 -3.80 20.15 26.94
C ASN A 102 -2.54 20.26 26.06
N GLY A 103 -2.57 19.67 24.85
CA GLY A 103 -1.45 19.63 23.93
C GLY A 103 -0.41 18.56 24.26
N GLU A 104 -0.68 17.65 25.22
CA GLU A 104 0.20 16.52 25.51
C GLU A 104 -0.01 15.38 24.50
N LEU A 105 1.05 14.61 24.20
CA LEU A 105 0.95 13.44 23.31
C LEU A 105 -0.05 12.43 23.88
N ASP A 106 -1.04 12.03 23.07
CA ASP A 106 -2.10 11.09 23.44
C ASP A 106 -1.79 9.62 23.11
N GLY A 107 -0.72 9.38 22.35
CA GLY A 107 -0.25 8.05 21.94
C GLY A 107 -0.42 7.78 20.45
N ARG A 108 -1.28 8.50 19.75
CA ARG A 108 -1.59 8.30 18.35
C ARG A 108 -0.55 8.95 17.43
N LEU A 109 -0.23 8.28 16.32
CA LEU A 109 0.60 8.78 15.23
C LEU A 109 -0.19 8.58 13.93
N ASP A 110 -0.43 9.66 13.20
CA ASP A 110 -1.12 9.61 11.92
C ASP A 110 -0.12 9.83 10.77
N GLN A 111 -0.17 8.97 9.76
CA GLN A 111 0.65 8.93 8.55
C GLN A 111 2.11 8.51 8.78
N GLY A 112 2.81 8.30 7.67
CA GLY A 112 4.15 7.71 7.66
C GLY A 112 5.24 8.54 8.33
N GLY A 113 5.15 9.87 8.33
CA GLY A 113 6.16 10.74 8.91
C GLY A 113 6.36 10.54 10.40
N PRO A 114 5.34 10.73 11.25
CA PRO A 114 5.43 10.46 12.68
C PRO A 114 5.83 9.02 13.01
N ILE A 115 5.29 8.05 12.26
CA ILE A 115 5.62 6.63 12.45
C ILE A 115 7.10 6.38 12.16
N SER A 116 7.61 6.88 11.04
CA SER A 116 9.03 6.74 10.67
C SER A 116 9.96 7.37 11.70
N MET A 117 9.61 8.55 12.24
CA MET A 117 10.38 9.19 13.30
C MET A 117 10.47 8.33 14.56
N LEU A 118 9.39 7.62 14.91
CA LEU A 118 9.34 6.76 16.10
C LEU A 118 10.17 5.48 15.92
N ILE A 119 10.05 4.80 14.77
CA ILE A 119 10.58 3.43 14.62
C ILE A 119 11.97 3.36 13.96
N LYS A 120 12.48 4.43 13.39
CA LYS A 120 13.72 4.43 12.59
C LYS A 120 14.91 3.77 13.31
N ASN A 121 15.17 4.15 14.54
CA ASN A 121 16.30 3.62 15.31
C ASN A 121 16.07 2.15 15.69
N TYR A 122 14.84 1.78 16.04
CA TYR A 122 14.47 0.41 16.37
C TYR A 122 14.70 -0.56 15.22
N LEU A 123 14.27 -0.22 14.00
CA LEU A 123 14.42 -1.10 12.84
C LEU A 123 15.89 -1.42 12.55
N LEU A 124 16.77 -0.42 12.64
CA LEU A 124 18.21 -0.61 12.43
C LEU A 124 18.84 -1.54 13.47
N GLU A 125 18.43 -1.43 14.74
CA GLU A 125 18.92 -2.27 15.82
C GLU A 125 18.35 -3.69 15.77
N TYR A 126 17.05 -3.83 15.52
CA TYR A 126 16.35 -5.11 15.48
C TYR A 126 16.88 -6.05 14.38
N PHE A 127 17.13 -5.53 13.19
CA PHE A 127 17.62 -6.34 12.07
C PHE A 127 19.13 -6.64 12.08
N GLY A 128 19.86 -6.14 13.06
CA GLY A 128 21.24 -6.55 13.32
C GLY A 128 22.30 -6.01 12.35
N GLY A 129 21.91 -5.28 11.31
CA GLY A 129 22.84 -4.63 10.39
C GLY A 129 22.53 -4.87 8.89
N PRO A 130 23.32 -4.25 7.98
CA PRO A 130 22.99 -4.22 6.55
C PRO A 130 22.93 -5.59 5.87
N GLN A 131 23.75 -6.54 6.30
CA GLN A 131 23.77 -7.88 5.70
C GLN A 131 22.51 -8.68 6.06
N GLN A 132 22.11 -8.65 7.34
CA GLN A 132 20.89 -9.30 7.81
C GLN A 132 19.64 -8.66 7.19
N LEU A 133 19.65 -7.36 7.02
CA LEU A 133 18.60 -6.64 6.29
C LEU A 133 18.54 -7.08 4.81
N ALA A 134 19.68 -7.23 4.13
CA ALA A 134 19.71 -7.71 2.75
C ALA A 134 19.19 -9.15 2.62
N GLU A 135 19.49 -10.02 3.58
CA GLU A 135 18.92 -11.36 3.66
C GLU A 135 17.38 -11.31 3.87
N ALA A 136 16.89 -10.44 4.73
CA ALA A 136 15.46 -10.26 4.96
C ALA A 136 14.74 -9.76 3.69
N VAL A 137 15.33 -8.81 2.94
CA VAL A 137 14.82 -8.36 1.64
C VAL A 137 14.76 -9.53 0.65
N TYR A 138 15.83 -10.31 0.55
CA TYR A 138 15.87 -11.47 -0.34
C TYR A 138 14.77 -12.51 0.00
N HIS A 139 14.58 -12.79 1.29
CA HIS A 139 13.45 -13.64 1.73
C HIS A 139 12.08 -13.05 1.35
N GLY A 140 11.91 -11.75 1.47
CA GLY A 140 10.71 -11.06 1.00
C GLY A 140 10.49 -11.23 -0.52
N TRP A 141 11.56 -11.17 -1.31
CA TRP A 141 11.49 -11.43 -2.75
C TRP A 141 11.16 -12.89 -3.08
N LEU A 142 11.67 -13.85 -2.31
CA LEU A 142 11.31 -15.26 -2.48
C LEU A 142 9.81 -15.49 -2.17
N VAL A 143 9.26 -14.83 -1.14
CA VAL A 143 7.82 -14.88 -0.85
C VAL A 143 7.03 -14.29 -2.02
N ASN A 144 7.40 -13.13 -2.52
CA ASN A 144 6.76 -12.52 -3.70
C ASN A 144 6.82 -13.46 -4.92
N ALA A 145 7.97 -14.06 -5.18
CA ALA A 145 8.13 -14.99 -6.29
C ALA A 145 7.32 -16.27 -6.10
N SER A 146 7.13 -16.76 -4.87
CA SER A 146 6.26 -17.92 -4.59
C SER A 146 4.78 -17.64 -4.87
N ASP A 147 4.39 -16.36 -4.86
CA ASP A 147 3.06 -15.89 -5.26
C ASP A 147 3.00 -15.45 -6.74
N GLY A 148 4.08 -15.70 -7.52
CA GLY A 148 4.13 -15.47 -8.96
C GLY A 148 4.51 -14.05 -9.39
N VAL A 149 5.07 -13.24 -8.50
CA VAL A 149 5.52 -11.90 -8.81
C VAL A 149 6.94 -11.93 -9.40
N THR A 150 7.12 -11.33 -10.57
CA THR A 150 8.42 -11.19 -11.26
C THR A 150 8.97 -9.77 -11.17
N THR A 151 8.08 -8.79 -11.05
CA THR A 151 8.42 -7.36 -11.02
C THR A 151 7.63 -6.67 -9.90
N ILE A 152 8.31 -5.88 -9.10
CA ILE A 152 7.74 -5.10 -7.99
C ILE A 152 7.79 -3.61 -8.35
N SER A 153 6.71 -2.88 -8.06
CA SER A 153 6.70 -1.42 -7.98
C SER A 153 6.79 -1.01 -6.51
N ASP A 154 7.93 -0.46 -6.09
CA ASP A 154 8.08 0.11 -4.76
C ASP A 154 7.72 1.59 -4.81
N ASN A 155 6.67 1.97 -4.08
CA ASN A 155 6.12 3.33 -4.11
C ASN A 155 6.61 4.22 -2.95
N VAL A 156 7.50 3.72 -2.09
CA VAL A 156 8.09 4.52 -0.99
C VAL A 156 9.61 4.31 -0.97
N LEU A 157 10.22 4.41 -2.16
CA LEU A 157 11.66 4.21 -2.28
C LEU A 157 12.41 5.37 -1.62
N GLU A 158 13.09 5.08 -0.52
CA GLU A 158 14.02 5.97 0.16
C GLU A 158 15.47 5.57 -0.13
N LYS A 159 16.41 6.49 0.11
CA LYS A 159 17.84 6.26 -0.14
C LYS A 159 18.40 5.04 0.58
N ASP A 160 18.01 4.86 1.83
CA ASP A 160 18.50 3.74 2.66
C ASP A 160 17.93 2.41 2.15
N ILE A 161 16.65 2.39 1.74
CA ILE A 161 16.01 1.23 1.12
C ILE A 161 16.65 0.90 -0.23
N LEU A 162 16.91 1.91 -1.06
CA LEU A 162 17.63 1.71 -2.32
C LEU A 162 19.01 1.11 -2.10
N THR A 163 19.76 1.61 -1.12
CA THR A 163 21.09 1.07 -0.78
C THR A 163 21.00 -0.40 -0.36
N LEU A 164 19.96 -0.75 0.39
CA LEU A 164 19.70 -2.12 0.79
C LEU A 164 19.35 -3.03 -0.39
N TYR A 165 18.50 -2.57 -1.31
CA TYR A 165 18.18 -3.30 -2.53
C TYR A 165 19.42 -3.53 -3.41
N GLN A 166 20.28 -2.53 -3.57
CA GLN A 166 21.54 -2.65 -4.30
C GLN A 166 22.54 -3.63 -3.63
N LEU A 167 22.58 -3.62 -2.30
CA LEU A 167 23.37 -4.60 -1.56
C LEU A 167 22.83 -6.02 -1.80
N THR A 168 21.51 -6.19 -1.73
CA THR A 168 20.86 -7.49 -1.99
C THR A 168 21.14 -7.97 -3.43
N GLU A 169 21.04 -7.08 -4.43
CA GLU A 169 21.34 -7.38 -5.84
C GLU A 169 22.77 -7.89 -6.03
N ARG A 170 23.75 -7.39 -5.26
CA ARG A 170 25.14 -7.84 -5.33
C ARG A 170 25.39 -9.21 -4.68
N LEU A 171 24.55 -9.59 -3.74
CA LEU A 171 24.68 -10.80 -2.94
C LEU A 171 23.83 -11.97 -3.45
N GLN A 172 22.68 -11.66 -4.08
CA GLN A 172 21.62 -12.62 -4.40
C GLN A 172 20.99 -12.31 -5.75
N LYS A 173 20.21 -13.26 -6.29
CA LYS A 173 19.29 -12.98 -7.40
C LYS A 173 18.18 -12.03 -6.93
N THR A 174 17.69 -11.15 -7.81
CA THR A 174 16.68 -10.14 -7.49
C THR A 174 15.45 -10.26 -8.38
N LEU A 175 14.29 -9.86 -7.84
CA LEU A 175 13.14 -9.48 -8.65
C LEU A 175 13.44 -8.16 -9.39
N ARG A 176 12.75 -7.89 -10.49
CA ARG A 176 12.80 -6.55 -11.07
C ARG A 176 12.11 -5.57 -10.14
N LEU A 177 12.74 -4.43 -9.93
CA LEU A 177 12.20 -3.36 -9.11
C LEU A 177 12.09 -2.07 -9.92
N ARG A 178 10.94 -1.45 -9.82
CA ARG A 178 10.65 -0.12 -10.40
C ARG A 178 10.17 0.78 -9.27
N GLY A 179 11.04 1.71 -8.86
CA GLY A 179 10.81 2.55 -7.69
C GLY A 179 10.19 3.90 -8.00
N TYR A 180 9.31 4.34 -7.12
CA TYR A 180 8.84 5.72 -7.02
C TYR A 180 9.32 6.29 -5.68
N ALA A 181 10.08 7.36 -5.73
CA ALA A 181 10.74 7.90 -4.55
C ALA A 181 10.00 9.10 -3.96
N VAL A 182 9.87 9.13 -2.64
CA VAL A 182 9.34 10.31 -1.93
C VAL A 182 10.32 11.49 -2.01
N ASP A 183 11.61 11.23 -1.96
CA ASP A 183 12.68 12.22 -2.19
C ASP A 183 13.34 12.03 -3.55
N TYR A 184 12.53 11.97 -4.61
CA TYR A 184 12.97 11.68 -5.98
C TYR A 184 14.01 12.67 -6.54
N LYS A 185 14.12 13.86 -5.95
CA LYS A 185 15.10 14.89 -6.36
C LYS A 185 16.53 14.52 -6.01
N ASN A 186 16.70 13.76 -4.92
CA ASN A 186 18.00 13.43 -4.32
C ASN A 186 18.39 11.97 -4.46
N ILE A 187 17.47 11.11 -4.96
CA ILE A 187 17.78 9.71 -5.22
C ILE A 187 18.41 9.56 -6.61
N VAL A 188 19.60 9.00 -6.64
CA VAL A 188 20.29 8.63 -7.87
C VAL A 188 20.45 7.12 -7.89
N ILE A 189 19.82 6.47 -8.86
CA ILE A 189 20.03 5.05 -9.14
C ILE A 189 21.13 4.95 -10.20
N PRO A 190 22.18 4.15 -9.97
CA PRO A 190 23.20 3.90 -10.99
C PRO A 190 22.57 3.32 -12.28
N ASP A 191 23.05 3.77 -13.42
CA ASP A 191 22.54 3.35 -14.74
C ASP A 191 22.93 1.89 -15.08
N ASP A 192 23.82 1.28 -14.31
CA ASP A 192 24.37 -0.07 -14.52
C ASP A 192 23.46 -1.21 -14.00
N SER A 193 22.43 -0.91 -13.21
CA SER A 193 21.44 -1.92 -12.82
C SER A 193 20.30 -2.03 -13.84
N GLU A 194 20.11 -3.22 -14.41
CA GLU A 194 18.95 -3.55 -15.23
C GLU A 194 17.75 -3.97 -14.38
N MET A 195 17.99 -4.44 -13.16
CA MET A 195 16.95 -4.96 -12.26
C MET A 195 16.29 -3.85 -11.44
N ILE A 196 17.04 -2.87 -10.95
CA ILE A 196 16.55 -1.80 -10.08
C ILE A 196 16.60 -0.48 -10.83
N LYS A 197 15.43 0.12 -11.09
CA LYS A 197 15.32 1.44 -11.76
C LYS A 197 14.31 2.34 -11.05
N MET A 198 14.59 3.63 -11.00
CA MET A 198 13.62 4.64 -10.60
C MET A 198 12.74 5.02 -11.79
N VAL A 199 11.44 5.08 -11.58
CA VAL A 199 10.43 5.47 -12.58
C VAL A 199 9.98 6.91 -12.36
N GLY A 200 9.89 7.35 -11.09
CA GLY A 200 9.37 8.66 -10.81
C GLY A 200 9.32 9.05 -9.34
N GLY A 201 8.49 10.04 -9.05
CA GLY A 201 8.23 10.55 -7.71
C GLY A 201 6.98 9.96 -7.08
N LYS A 202 6.95 9.89 -5.74
CA LYS A 202 5.78 9.52 -4.93
C LYS A 202 5.30 10.71 -4.12
N LEU A 203 3.97 10.88 -4.07
CA LEU A 203 3.31 11.86 -3.21
C LEU A 203 2.05 11.23 -2.59
N PHE A 204 1.73 11.63 -1.35
CA PHE A 204 0.50 11.30 -0.67
C PHE A 204 -0.38 12.55 -0.55
N ILE A 205 -1.61 12.49 -1.09
CA ILE A 205 -2.57 13.60 -0.95
C ILE A 205 -3.40 13.41 0.32
N ASP A 206 -3.84 12.20 0.58
CA ASP A 206 -4.66 11.85 1.76
C ASP A 206 -4.16 10.57 2.44
N GLY A 207 -4.95 10.01 3.34
CA GLY A 207 -4.59 8.86 4.14
C GLY A 207 -5.39 7.60 3.79
N SER A 208 -5.85 6.87 4.83
CA SER A 208 -6.51 5.56 4.67
C SER A 208 -7.99 5.64 5.04
N PRO A 209 -8.87 4.93 4.30
CA PRO A 209 -10.29 4.85 4.63
C PRO A 209 -10.57 4.21 6.00
N TRP A 210 -9.67 3.35 6.45
CA TRP A 210 -9.81 2.60 7.70
C TRP A 210 -9.47 3.40 8.96
N THR A 211 -8.87 4.57 8.77
CA THR A 211 -8.42 5.47 9.86
C THR A 211 -9.17 6.80 9.87
N GLY A 212 -10.16 6.97 8.97
CA GLY A 212 -10.92 8.20 8.86
C GLY A 212 -10.17 9.35 8.19
N THR A 213 -9.07 9.08 7.46
CA THR A 213 -8.14 10.10 6.99
C THR A 213 -8.11 10.28 5.46
N ILE A 214 -9.09 9.76 4.71
CA ILE A 214 -9.25 10.07 3.29
C ILE A 214 -10.00 11.38 3.07
N SER A 215 -9.62 12.11 2.02
CA SER A 215 -10.24 13.39 1.67
C SER A 215 -11.41 13.17 0.71
N MET A 216 -12.64 13.32 1.23
CA MET A 216 -13.88 13.09 0.50
C MET A 216 -14.68 14.38 0.34
N ARG A 217 -15.57 14.44 -0.65
CA ARG A 217 -16.55 15.52 -0.82
C ARG A 217 -17.70 15.47 0.18
N GLU A 218 -18.00 14.27 0.67
CA GLU A 218 -19.01 14.02 1.69
C GLU A 218 -18.38 13.26 2.85
N PRO A 219 -18.74 13.56 4.11
CA PRO A 219 -18.17 12.92 5.27
C PRO A 219 -18.51 11.42 5.35
N TYR A 220 -17.82 10.71 6.23
CA TYR A 220 -18.22 9.38 6.67
C TYR A 220 -19.64 9.42 7.28
N LEU A 221 -20.34 8.28 7.21
CA LEU A 221 -21.60 8.13 7.94
C LEU A 221 -21.35 8.27 9.45
N VAL A 222 -22.36 8.77 10.17
CA VAL A 222 -22.30 8.88 11.63
C VAL A 222 -22.97 7.65 12.24
N ASN A 223 -22.16 6.72 12.75
CA ASN A 223 -22.62 5.51 13.42
C ASN A 223 -21.53 4.96 14.35
N ASP A 224 -21.83 3.86 15.08
CA ASP A 224 -20.91 3.26 16.05
C ASP A 224 -19.58 2.78 15.42
N THR A 225 -19.59 2.40 14.14
CA THR A 225 -18.37 1.98 13.45
C THR A 225 -17.44 3.17 13.23
N THR A 226 -17.95 4.27 12.71
CA THR A 226 -17.14 5.45 12.38
C THR A 226 -16.76 6.27 13.61
N THR A 227 -17.69 6.52 14.51
CA THR A 227 -17.43 7.36 15.69
C THR A 227 -16.92 6.59 16.91
N GLY A 228 -17.25 5.29 17.02
CA GLY A 228 -16.86 4.47 18.18
C GLY A 228 -15.66 3.57 17.95
N ILE A 229 -15.52 2.96 16.74
CA ILE A 229 -14.42 2.05 16.43
C ILE A 229 -13.27 2.79 15.75
N MET A 230 -13.57 3.58 14.71
CA MET A 230 -12.55 4.36 13.99
C MET A 230 -12.12 5.63 14.73
N ASP A 231 -12.91 6.06 15.71
CA ASP A 231 -12.70 7.31 16.45
C ASP A 231 -12.68 8.55 15.53
N THR A 232 -13.56 8.54 14.52
CA THR A 232 -13.71 9.64 13.56
C THR A 232 -14.84 10.54 14.02
N PRO A 233 -14.60 11.83 14.33
CA PRO A 233 -15.64 12.73 14.79
C PRO A 233 -16.80 12.87 13.79
N ALA A 234 -18.02 12.99 14.29
CA ALA A 234 -19.21 13.15 13.46
C ALA A 234 -19.09 14.39 12.55
N GLY A 235 -19.27 14.18 11.24
CA GLY A 235 -19.14 15.26 10.25
C GLY A 235 -17.71 15.71 9.97
N TYR A 236 -16.71 15.03 10.51
CA TYR A 236 -15.32 15.31 10.19
C TYR A 236 -15.00 15.03 8.73
N MET A 237 -14.29 15.96 8.09
CA MET A 237 -13.77 15.84 6.74
C MET A 237 -12.28 16.10 6.77
N GLN A 238 -11.50 15.11 6.34
CA GLN A 238 -10.06 15.25 6.23
C GLN A 238 -9.72 16.17 5.07
N GLU A 239 -9.01 17.25 5.33
CA GLU A 239 -8.37 18.04 4.30
C GLU A 239 -7.14 17.29 3.74
N PRO A 240 -6.80 17.47 2.45
CA PRO A 240 -5.55 16.93 1.91
C PRO A 240 -4.33 17.33 2.75
N TYR A 241 -3.39 16.40 2.93
CA TYR A 241 -2.16 16.63 3.71
C TYR A 241 -1.16 17.56 3.01
N VAL A 242 -1.37 17.81 1.72
CA VAL A 242 -0.57 18.73 0.90
C VAL A 242 -1.39 19.94 0.49
N THR A 243 -0.74 21.08 0.32
CA THR A 243 -1.38 22.26 -0.27
C THR A 243 -1.51 22.10 -1.78
N ARG A 244 -2.44 22.84 -2.41
CA ARG A 244 -2.56 22.87 -3.88
C ARG A 244 -1.26 23.32 -4.56
N GLN A 245 -0.51 24.21 -3.93
CA GLN A 245 0.76 24.69 -4.49
C GLN A 245 1.84 23.61 -4.44
N GLU A 246 1.98 22.88 -3.32
CA GLU A 246 2.94 21.78 -3.20
C GLU A 246 2.64 20.66 -4.20
N LEU A 247 1.36 20.32 -4.37
CA LEU A 247 0.94 19.34 -5.37
C LEU A 247 1.24 19.81 -6.79
N GLN A 248 0.98 21.09 -7.12
CA GLN A 248 1.29 21.67 -8.43
C GLN A 248 2.80 21.70 -8.69
N ASP A 249 3.59 22.12 -7.70
CA ASP A 249 5.05 22.15 -7.81
C ASP A 249 5.64 20.74 -8.02
N PHE A 250 5.05 19.72 -7.36
CA PHE A 250 5.42 18.34 -7.58
C PHE A 250 5.12 17.89 -9.02
N ILE A 251 3.92 18.13 -9.53
CA ILE A 251 3.54 17.75 -10.89
C ILE A 251 4.38 18.49 -11.93
N ASP A 252 4.58 19.78 -11.77
CA ASP A 252 5.41 20.58 -12.66
C ASP A 252 6.85 20.03 -12.75
N ASP A 253 7.45 19.71 -11.60
CA ASP A 253 8.81 19.16 -11.54
C ASP A 253 8.92 17.75 -12.17
N ILE A 254 7.93 16.89 -11.95
CA ILE A 254 7.82 15.57 -12.60
C ILE A 254 7.80 15.71 -14.13
N LEU A 255 6.96 16.58 -14.65
CA LEU A 255 6.82 16.82 -16.09
C LEU A 255 8.08 17.46 -16.71
N ILE A 256 8.69 18.43 -16.03
CA ILE A 256 9.96 19.05 -16.46
C ILE A 256 11.10 18.02 -16.54
N ARG A 257 11.16 17.09 -15.59
CA ARG A 257 12.18 16.03 -15.57
C ARG A 257 11.91 14.91 -16.56
N GLY A 258 10.71 14.82 -17.12
CA GLY A 258 10.31 13.73 -18.00
C GLY A 258 10.26 12.35 -17.30
N ILE A 259 9.95 12.35 -16.00
CA ILE A 259 9.72 11.14 -15.20
C ILE A 259 8.23 10.99 -14.89
N SER A 260 7.82 9.85 -14.30
CA SER A 260 6.44 9.61 -13.91
C SER A 260 6.17 9.93 -12.45
N ALA A 261 4.93 9.78 -12.02
CA ALA A 261 4.52 9.87 -10.62
C ALA A 261 3.54 8.76 -10.24
N ALA A 262 3.66 8.30 -8.99
CA ALA A 262 2.67 7.50 -8.29
C ALA A 262 2.07 8.36 -7.17
N ILE A 263 0.78 8.70 -7.27
CA ILE A 263 0.11 9.63 -6.37
C ILE A 263 -0.95 8.87 -5.57
N HIS A 264 -0.75 8.79 -4.25
CA HIS A 264 -1.76 8.23 -3.36
C HIS A 264 -2.95 9.18 -3.27
N ALA A 265 -4.15 8.70 -3.64
CA ALA A 265 -5.39 9.46 -3.63
C ALA A 265 -6.58 8.50 -3.45
N GLU A 266 -7.08 8.37 -2.24
CA GLU A 266 -8.15 7.43 -1.91
C GLU A 266 -9.54 8.08 -1.98
N GLY A 267 -9.69 9.27 -1.41
CA GLY A 267 -10.95 10.00 -1.43
C GLY A 267 -11.19 10.70 -2.77
N ASP A 268 -12.46 10.85 -3.13
CA ASP A 268 -12.87 11.49 -4.39
C ASP A 268 -12.47 12.97 -4.48
N LEU A 269 -12.31 13.68 -3.35
CA LEU A 269 -11.76 15.03 -3.31
C LEU A 269 -10.25 15.04 -3.56
N ALA A 270 -9.49 14.09 -3.00
CA ALA A 270 -8.07 13.93 -3.26
C ALA A 270 -7.81 13.64 -4.75
N ILE A 271 -8.64 12.81 -5.38
CA ILE A 271 -8.59 12.51 -6.81
C ILE A 271 -8.85 13.78 -7.65
N ASP A 272 -9.81 14.64 -7.26
CA ASP A 272 -10.02 15.92 -7.94
C ASP A 272 -8.78 16.81 -7.88
N TRP A 273 -8.15 16.91 -6.72
CA TRP A 273 -6.94 17.72 -6.56
C TRP A 273 -5.78 17.21 -7.44
N ALA A 274 -5.60 15.88 -7.48
CA ALA A 274 -4.60 15.26 -8.36
C ALA A 274 -4.87 15.61 -9.83
N MET A 275 -6.12 15.41 -10.28
CA MET A 275 -6.51 15.69 -11.66
C MET A 275 -6.38 17.17 -12.03
N ASP A 276 -6.70 18.09 -11.11
CA ASP A 276 -6.54 19.55 -11.31
C ASP A 276 -5.07 19.90 -11.55
N ALA A 277 -4.18 19.41 -10.70
CA ALA A 277 -2.75 19.67 -10.81
C ALA A 277 -2.14 19.05 -12.08
N ILE A 278 -2.51 17.81 -12.42
CA ILE A 278 -2.03 17.14 -13.64
C ILE A 278 -2.49 17.89 -14.88
N GLU A 279 -3.76 18.28 -14.96
CA GLU A 279 -4.29 19.00 -16.11
C GLU A 279 -3.60 20.36 -16.30
N ALA A 280 -3.42 21.13 -15.21
CA ALA A 280 -2.69 22.39 -15.25
C ALA A 280 -1.22 22.21 -15.62
N GLY A 281 -0.55 21.19 -15.09
CA GLY A 281 0.82 20.84 -15.43
C GLY A 281 0.98 20.47 -16.91
N LEU A 282 0.09 19.64 -17.45
CA LEU A 282 0.11 19.22 -18.87
C LEU A 282 -0.20 20.38 -19.84
N GLN A 283 -1.00 21.38 -19.43
CA GLN A 283 -1.19 22.60 -20.20
C GLN A 283 0.10 23.42 -20.29
N LYS A 284 0.90 23.42 -19.23
CA LYS A 284 2.16 24.17 -19.12
C LYS A 284 3.34 23.41 -19.74
N TYR A 285 3.37 22.08 -19.54
CA TYR A 285 4.44 21.17 -19.99
C TYR A 285 3.82 19.98 -20.74
N PRO A 286 3.40 20.14 -22.00
CA PRO A 286 2.76 19.07 -22.75
C PRO A 286 3.65 17.84 -22.88
N THR A 287 3.18 16.71 -22.35
CA THR A 287 3.89 15.43 -22.35
C THR A 287 2.92 14.32 -22.76
N ALA A 288 3.17 13.68 -23.90
CA ALA A 288 2.24 12.72 -24.48
C ALA A 288 2.21 11.36 -23.75
N ASP A 289 3.33 10.92 -23.20
CA ASP A 289 3.48 9.60 -22.53
C ASP A 289 4.09 9.78 -21.13
N HIS A 290 3.38 10.47 -20.24
CA HIS A 290 3.82 10.72 -18.87
C HIS A 290 3.56 9.57 -17.91
N ARG A 291 2.58 8.73 -18.20
CA ARG A 291 2.13 7.56 -17.39
C ARG A 291 1.97 7.84 -15.89
N ILE A 292 1.60 9.08 -15.53
CA ILE A 292 1.27 9.44 -14.15
C ILE A 292 0.13 8.54 -13.70
N ARG A 293 0.27 7.96 -12.49
CA ARG A 293 -0.66 6.98 -11.95
C ARG A 293 -1.21 7.44 -10.61
N LEU A 294 -2.51 7.29 -10.43
CA LEU A 294 -3.18 7.43 -9.14
C LEU A 294 -3.29 6.07 -8.47
N GLU A 295 -2.86 5.98 -7.23
CA GLU A 295 -2.88 4.76 -6.42
C GLU A 295 -4.15 4.66 -5.60
N HIS A 296 -4.64 3.46 -5.48
CA HIS A 296 -5.82 3.01 -4.75
C HIS A 296 -7.13 3.45 -5.40
N VAL A 297 -7.40 4.72 -5.50
CA VAL A 297 -8.57 5.39 -6.10
C VAL A 297 -9.91 4.65 -5.90
N PRO A 298 -10.21 4.15 -4.68
CA PRO A 298 -11.37 3.30 -4.48
C PRO A 298 -12.68 4.05 -4.71
N MET A 299 -12.67 5.37 -4.57
CA MET A 299 -13.85 6.23 -4.71
C MET A 299 -13.86 7.03 -6.02
N ILE A 300 -13.09 6.62 -7.04
CA ILE A 300 -13.05 7.33 -8.32
C ILE A 300 -14.42 7.31 -9.00
N ARG A 301 -14.89 8.49 -9.42
CA ARG A 301 -16.19 8.68 -10.07
C ARG A 301 -16.08 8.59 -11.59
N ASP A 302 -17.22 8.44 -12.27
CA ASP A 302 -17.28 8.34 -13.73
C ASP A 302 -16.71 9.59 -14.43
N ASP A 303 -17.02 10.79 -13.93
CA ASP A 303 -16.48 12.04 -14.46
C ASP A 303 -14.94 12.14 -14.30
N GLN A 304 -14.42 11.57 -13.21
CA GLN A 304 -12.98 11.49 -12.99
C GLN A 304 -12.32 10.43 -13.89
N LEU A 305 -12.99 9.30 -14.17
CA LEU A 305 -12.51 8.30 -15.14
C LEU A 305 -12.48 8.85 -16.57
N GLU A 306 -13.52 9.60 -17.01
CA GLU A 306 -13.51 10.30 -18.28
C GLU A 306 -12.34 11.30 -18.37
N ARG A 307 -12.10 12.03 -17.29
CA ARG A 307 -10.99 12.98 -17.20
C ARG A 307 -9.63 12.26 -17.22
N ALA A 308 -9.48 11.14 -16.49
CA ALA A 308 -8.27 10.32 -16.50
C ALA A 308 -7.94 9.83 -17.91
N LYS A 309 -8.93 9.31 -18.66
CA LYS A 309 -8.76 8.91 -20.06
C LYS A 309 -8.29 10.06 -20.93
N ARG A 310 -8.94 11.22 -20.83
CA ARG A 310 -8.59 12.42 -21.61
C ARG A 310 -7.18 12.92 -21.33
N LEU A 311 -6.75 12.85 -20.07
CA LEU A 311 -5.42 13.32 -19.64
C LEU A 311 -4.33 12.25 -19.81
N GLY A 312 -4.66 10.99 -20.07
CA GLY A 312 -3.69 9.89 -20.11
C GLY A 312 -3.22 9.44 -18.73
N VAL A 313 -3.99 9.72 -17.68
CA VAL A 313 -3.71 9.30 -16.29
C VAL A 313 -4.09 7.84 -16.12
N ALA A 314 -3.19 7.06 -15.54
CA ALA A 314 -3.44 5.67 -15.17
C ALA A 314 -3.97 5.55 -13.73
N VAL A 315 -4.60 4.43 -13.42
CA VAL A 315 -5.08 4.11 -12.07
C VAL A 315 -4.59 2.73 -11.62
N SER A 316 -4.43 2.54 -10.33
CA SER A 316 -4.07 1.24 -9.77
C SER A 316 -4.97 0.93 -8.58
N PHE A 317 -5.69 -0.20 -8.62
CA PHE A 317 -6.67 -0.57 -7.62
C PHE A 317 -6.13 -1.57 -6.60
N LEU A 318 -6.50 -1.41 -5.34
CA LEU A 318 -6.24 -2.37 -4.27
C LEU A 318 -7.46 -3.29 -4.09
N MET A 319 -7.47 -4.43 -4.75
CA MET A 319 -8.61 -5.37 -4.67
C MET A 319 -8.80 -5.97 -3.27
N ALA A 320 -7.75 -5.98 -2.45
CA ALA A 320 -7.83 -6.36 -1.04
C ALA A 320 -8.85 -5.51 -0.24
N HIS A 321 -9.10 -4.26 -0.63
CA HIS A 321 -10.16 -3.43 -0.03
C HIS A 321 -11.53 -4.11 -0.15
N VAL A 322 -11.85 -4.63 -1.32
CA VAL A 322 -13.10 -5.37 -1.53
C VAL A 322 -13.07 -6.70 -0.78
N ARG A 323 -11.95 -7.44 -0.86
CA ARG A 323 -11.83 -8.77 -0.27
C ARG A 323 -11.96 -8.75 1.25
N TYR A 324 -11.21 -7.90 1.93
CA TYR A 324 -11.10 -7.91 3.39
C TYR A 324 -12.05 -6.93 4.08
N TRP A 325 -12.24 -5.74 3.54
CA TRP A 325 -13.07 -4.69 4.16
C TRP A 325 -14.43 -4.51 3.47
N GLY A 326 -14.76 -5.28 2.42
CA GLY A 326 -15.99 -5.13 1.67
C GLY A 326 -17.27 -5.22 2.49
N ASP A 327 -17.24 -5.97 3.61
CA ASP A 327 -18.40 -6.08 4.50
C ASP A 327 -18.62 -4.81 5.33
N VAL A 328 -17.57 -4.07 5.65
CA VAL A 328 -17.65 -2.87 6.49
C VAL A 328 -17.77 -1.58 5.67
N ILE A 329 -17.28 -1.56 4.43
CA ILE A 329 -17.28 -0.36 3.57
C ILE A 329 -18.62 0.35 3.51
N PRO A 330 -19.78 -0.32 3.30
CA PRO A 330 -21.08 0.36 3.27
C PRO A 330 -21.46 1.02 4.59
N THR A 331 -20.95 0.56 5.72
CA THR A 331 -21.16 1.20 7.02
C THR A 331 -20.37 2.49 7.18
N LEU A 332 -19.27 2.63 6.42
CA LEU A 332 -18.42 3.82 6.46
C LEU A 332 -18.96 4.94 5.57
N VAL A 333 -19.33 4.61 4.33
CA VAL A 333 -19.63 5.61 3.29
C VAL A 333 -21.04 5.52 2.73
N GLY A 334 -21.85 4.58 3.18
CA GLY A 334 -23.19 4.32 2.65
C GLY A 334 -23.19 3.27 1.55
N GLU A 335 -24.36 2.66 1.33
CA GLU A 335 -24.50 1.53 0.40
C GLU A 335 -24.16 1.94 -1.04
N GLU A 336 -24.65 3.06 -1.52
CA GLU A 336 -24.43 3.51 -2.90
C GLU A 336 -22.94 3.72 -3.20
N ARG A 337 -22.22 4.49 -2.38
CA ARG A 337 -20.78 4.70 -2.54
C ARG A 337 -19.98 3.42 -2.31
N GLY A 338 -20.41 2.61 -1.32
CA GLY A 338 -19.77 1.35 -0.98
C GLY A 338 -19.83 0.31 -2.10
N GLN A 339 -20.95 0.19 -2.82
CA GLN A 339 -21.11 -0.72 -3.96
C GLN A 339 -20.15 -0.36 -5.11
N ARG A 340 -19.76 0.90 -5.24
CA ARG A 340 -18.81 1.36 -6.26
C ARG A 340 -17.33 1.35 -5.80
N TRP A 341 -17.03 0.77 -4.67
CA TRP A 341 -15.65 0.75 -4.16
C TRP A 341 -14.70 -0.01 -5.11
N CYS A 342 -13.58 0.61 -5.50
CA CYS A 342 -12.68 0.08 -6.54
C CYS A 342 -13.42 -0.26 -7.84
N PRO A 343 -13.89 0.73 -8.62
CA PRO A 343 -14.78 0.52 -9.77
C PRO A 343 -13.99 0.12 -11.03
N VAL A 344 -13.53 -1.13 -11.05
CA VAL A 344 -12.65 -1.66 -12.12
C VAL A 344 -13.39 -1.80 -13.45
N ALA A 345 -14.64 -2.31 -13.46
CA ALA A 345 -15.41 -2.41 -14.68
C ALA A 345 -15.71 -1.04 -15.29
N SER A 346 -15.92 -0.04 -14.44
CA SER A 346 -16.02 1.35 -14.88
C SER A 346 -14.72 1.83 -15.54
N ALA A 347 -13.54 1.55 -14.96
CA ALA A 347 -12.25 1.91 -15.58
C ALA A 347 -12.06 1.23 -16.95
N VAL A 348 -12.45 -0.05 -17.08
CA VAL A 348 -12.47 -0.77 -18.36
C VAL A 348 -13.40 -0.09 -19.34
N LYS A 349 -14.63 0.23 -18.94
CA LYS A 349 -15.64 0.90 -19.78
C LYS A 349 -15.17 2.23 -20.34
N TYR A 350 -14.46 3.03 -19.54
CA TYR A 350 -13.91 4.33 -19.92
C TYR A 350 -12.55 4.23 -20.64
N ASP A 351 -12.05 3.00 -20.87
CA ASP A 351 -10.75 2.74 -21.50
C ASP A 351 -9.59 3.47 -20.80
N VAL A 352 -9.63 3.51 -19.47
CA VAL A 352 -8.56 4.03 -18.61
C VAL A 352 -7.52 2.94 -18.40
N SER A 353 -6.23 3.28 -18.47
CA SER A 353 -5.17 2.34 -18.10
C SER A 353 -5.27 2.00 -16.61
N TYR A 354 -5.53 0.74 -16.29
CA TYR A 354 -5.65 0.27 -14.91
C TYR A 354 -4.67 -0.87 -14.62
N SER A 355 -4.30 -0.99 -13.36
CA SER A 355 -3.54 -2.13 -12.82
C SER A 355 -4.04 -2.49 -11.43
N PHE A 356 -3.47 -3.54 -10.86
CA PHE A 356 -3.71 -3.95 -9.49
C PHE A 356 -2.43 -3.94 -8.67
N HIS A 357 -2.57 -3.76 -7.36
CA HIS A 357 -1.50 -3.86 -6.38
C HIS A 357 -2.01 -4.52 -5.09
N PHE A 358 -1.11 -4.79 -4.18
CA PHE A 358 -1.44 -5.38 -2.87
C PHE A 358 -1.06 -4.48 -1.69
N ASP A 359 -0.35 -3.39 -1.94
CA ASP A 359 0.02 -2.38 -0.95
C ASP A 359 0.68 -3.00 0.30
N GLY A 360 1.72 -3.79 0.06
CA GLY A 360 2.41 -4.47 1.17
C GLY A 360 3.10 -3.49 2.13
N PRO A 361 2.95 -3.67 3.42
CA PRO A 361 2.42 -4.84 4.12
C PRO A 361 0.92 -4.79 4.49
N THR A 362 0.14 -3.82 4.00
CA THR A 362 -1.29 -3.63 4.33
C THR A 362 -2.13 -4.87 4.03
N SER A 363 -1.94 -5.48 2.87
CA SER A 363 -2.58 -6.74 2.51
C SER A 363 -1.55 -7.83 2.12
N PRO A 364 -1.94 -9.11 2.13
CA PRO A 364 -1.10 -10.18 1.60
C PRO A 364 -0.82 -9.98 0.11
N ASN A 365 0.41 -10.28 -0.31
CA ASN A 365 0.74 -10.29 -1.73
C ASN A 365 0.23 -11.60 -2.37
N LYS A 366 -1.01 -11.58 -2.84
CA LYS A 366 -1.68 -12.72 -3.46
C LYS A 366 -2.37 -12.32 -4.77
N PRO A 367 -1.62 -12.27 -5.89
CA PRO A 367 -2.19 -11.87 -7.18
C PRO A 367 -3.41 -12.70 -7.59
N LEU A 368 -3.38 -14.03 -7.41
CA LEU A 368 -4.50 -14.91 -7.77
C LEU A 368 -5.77 -14.63 -6.95
N GLU A 369 -5.64 -14.28 -5.66
CA GLU A 369 -6.77 -13.84 -4.85
C GLU A 369 -7.32 -12.48 -5.34
N SER A 370 -6.45 -11.57 -5.73
CA SER A 370 -6.88 -10.30 -6.33
C SER A 370 -7.59 -10.50 -7.68
N LEU A 371 -7.13 -11.44 -8.52
CA LEU A 371 -7.82 -11.81 -9.76
C LEU A 371 -9.23 -12.36 -9.45
N GLN A 372 -9.34 -13.30 -8.50
CA GLN A 372 -10.62 -13.82 -8.04
C GLN A 372 -11.54 -12.69 -7.59
N THR A 373 -11.03 -11.80 -6.74
CA THR A 373 -11.83 -10.69 -6.20
C THR A 373 -12.27 -9.72 -7.30
N ALA A 374 -11.43 -9.43 -8.30
CA ALA A 374 -11.82 -8.58 -9.43
C ALA A 374 -12.91 -9.21 -10.31
N VAL A 375 -12.94 -10.54 -10.41
CA VAL A 375 -13.93 -11.28 -11.21
C VAL A 375 -15.23 -11.53 -10.43
N THR A 376 -15.16 -11.81 -9.12
CA THR A 376 -16.32 -12.21 -8.31
C THR A 376 -16.86 -11.10 -7.41
N ARG A 377 -16.02 -10.15 -7.01
CA ARG A 377 -16.31 -9.13 -6.02
C ARG A 377 -16.69 -9.69 -4.63
N GLU A 378 -16.30 -10.94 -4.38
CA GLU A 378 -16.62 -11.65 -3.15
C GLU A 378 -15.66 -11.26 -2.01
N THR A 379 -16.23 -10.91 -0.85
CA THR A 379 -15.50 -10.64 0.39
C THR A 379 -15.08 -11.95 1.06
N VAL A 380 -14.22 -11.87 2.08
CA VAL A 380 -13.83 -13.05 2.88
C VAL A 380 -15.00 -13.74 3.59
N ASN A 381 -16.13 -13.03 3.77
CA ASN A 381 -17.33 -13.57 4.42
C ASN A 381 -18.43 -13.95 3.41
N GLY A 382 -18.14 -13.94 2.10
CA GLY A 382 -19.06 -14.38 1.05
C GLY A 382 -20.08 -13.34 0.59
N ARG A 383 -19.95 -12.07 1.00
CA ARG A 383 -20.74 -10.98 0.44
C ARG A 383 -20.21 -10.62 -0.94
N ILE A 384 -21.09 -10.36 -1.90
CA ILE A 384 -20.73 -9.75 -3.18
C ILE A 384 -20.89 -8.22 -3.06
N LEU A 385 -19.80 -7.49 -3.18
CA LEU A 385 -19.79 -6.03 -3.10
C LEU A 385 -19.73 -5.41 -4.50
N GLY A 386 -20.83 -4.78 -4.94
CA GLY A 386 -20.89 -4.11 -6.23
C GLY A 386 -20.69 -5.04 -7.43
N PRO A 387 -21.60 -6.00 -7.68
CA PRO A 387 -21.48 -6.97 -8.77
C PRO A 387 -21.37 -6.33 -10.16
N GLU A 388 -21.82 -5.09 -10.33
CA GLU A 388 -21.69 -4.31 -11.56
C GLU A 388 -20.23 -3.95 -11.91
N GLU A 389 -19.34 -4.04 -10.93
CA GLU A 389 -17.90 -3.77 -11.08
C GLU A 389 -17.06 -5.04 -11.25
N CYS A 390 -17.70 -6.21 -11.50
CA CYS A 390 -17.01 -7.42 -11.93
C CYS A 390 -16.43 -7.25 -13.34
N ILE A 391 -15.23 -7.81 -13.55
CA ILE A 391 -14.57 -7.86 -14.86
C ILE A 391 -14.32 -9.30 -15.30
N SER A 392 -14.01 -9.51 -16.57
CA SER A 392 -13.60 -10.83 -17.05
C SER A 392 -12.23 -11.24 -16.51
N ILE A 393 -11.96 -12.55 -16.48
CA ILE A 393 -10.64 -13.07 -16.09
C ILE A 393 -9.52 -12.55 -16.99
N ASP A 394 -9.78 -12.34 -18.27
CA ASP A 394 -8.80 -11.80 -19.21
C ASP A 394 -8.44 -10.35 -18.89
N GLU A 395 -9.41 -9.52 -18.54
CA GLU A 395 -9.21 -8.16 -18.07
C GLU A 395 -8.45 -8.15 -16.74
N ALA A 396 -8.79 -9.05 -15.82
CA ALA A 396 -8.10 -9.17 -14.54
C ALA A 396 -6.62 -9.57 -14.72
N ILE A 397 -6.31 -10.55 -15.59
CA ILE A 397 -4.94 -10.94 -15.93
C ILE A 397 -4.18 -9.76 -16.55
N ARG A 398 -4.79 -8.99 -17.45
CA ARG A 398 -4.16 -7.81 -18.06
C ARG A 398 -3.79 -6.77 -17.00
N GLY A 399 -4.61 -6.59 -15.96
CA GLY A 399 -4.34 -5.66 -14.84
C GLY A 399 -3.05 -5.98 -14.10
N TYR A 400 -2.71 -7.26 -13.93
CA TYR A 400 -1.46 -7.71 -13.28
C TYR A 400 -0.29 -7.92 -14.25
N THR A 401 -0.50 -7.84 -15.55
CA THR A 401 0.52 -8.14 -16.53
C THR A 401 0.82 -6.95 -17.45
N ILE A 402 0.27 -6.91 -18.66
CA ILE A 402 0.63 -5.91 -19.66
C ILE A 402 0.25 -4.48 -19.24
N ASN A 403 -0.87 -4.29 -18.52
CA ASN A 403 -1.26 -2.96 -18.08
C ASN A 403 -0.32 -2.46 -16.96
N ALA A 404 0.05 -3.33 -16.01
CA ALA A 404 1.05 -2.99 -14.99
C ALA A 404 2.42 -2.69 -15.62
N ALA A 405 2.85 -3.51 -16.59
CA ALA A 405 4.07 -3.26 -17.34
C ALA A 405 4.05 -1.92 -18.07
N TYR A 406 2.91 -1.56 -18.70
CA TYR A 406 2.73 -0.24 -19.33
C TYR A 406 2.94 0.89 -18.32
N GLN A 407 2.34 0.82 -17.15
CA GLN A 407 2.44 1.86 -16.12
C GLN A 407 3.88 2.01 -15.56
N LEU A 408 4.73 1.00 -15.76
CA LEU A 408 6.15 0.99 -15.36
C LEU A 408 7.12 1.24 -16.53
N PHE A 409 6.64 1.65 -17.72
CA PHE A 409 7.43 1.80 -18.95
C PHE A 409 8.12 0.52 -19.43
N MET A 410 7.56 -0.64 -19.09
CA MET A 410 8.10 -1.95 -19.42
C MET A 410 7.23 -2.78 -20.37
N ASP A 411 6.18 -2.22 -20.93
CA ASP A 411 5.24 -2.92 -21.82
C ASP A 411 5.89 -3.48 -23.10
N LYS A 412 7.05 -2.95 -23.50
CA LYS A 412 7.86 -3.48 -24.61
C LYS A 412 8.82 -4.59 -24.19
N GLU A 413 9.05 -4.77 -22.89
CA GLU A 413 10.03 -5.69 -22.34
C GLU A 413 9.38 -6.89 -21.64
N ILE A 414 8.25 -6.70 -20.94
CA ILE A 414 7.54 -7.72 -20.15
C ILE A 414 6.01 -7.57 -20.29
N GLY A 415 5.26 -8.36 -19.52
CA GLY A 415 3.80 -8.25 -19.39
C GLY A 415 3.00 -9.04 -20.42
N SER A 416 3.66 -9.63 -21.42
CA SER A 416 3.05 -10.57 -22.37
C SER A 416 4.10 -11.54 -22.92
N ILE A 417 3.66 -12.71 -23.39
CA ILE A 417 4.54 -13.72 -23.99
C ILE A 417 4.62 -13.43 -25.50
N GLU A 418 5.65 -12.68 -25.88
CA GLU A 418 5.90 -12.26 -27.26
C GLU A 418 7.39 -12.41 -27.60
N VAL A 419 7.69 -12.70 -28.88
CA VAL A 419 9.08 -12.78 -29.36
C VAL A 419 9.77 -11.42 -29.19
N GLY A 420 10.91 -11.43 -28.50
CA GLY A 420 11.71 -10.23 -28.22
C GLY A 420 11.51 -9.65 -26.83
N LYS A 421 10.52 -10.10 -26.08
CA LYS A 421 10.37 -9.76 -24.65
C LYS A 421 11.20 -10.66 -23.75
N LEU A 422 11.46 -10.18 -22.54
CA LEU A 422 12.15 -10.94 -21.51
C LEU A 422 11.27 -12.11 -21.05
N ALA A 423 11.90 -13.23 -20.75
CA ALA A 423 11.20 -14.42 -20.27
C ALA A 423 10.95 -14.35 -18.76
N ASP A 424 10.21 -13.32 -18.34
CA ASP A 424 9.66 -13.16 -17.00
C ASP A 424 8.26 -13.79 -17.02
N LEU A 425 8.13 -15.00 -16.49
CA LEU A 425 6.91 -15.80 -16.58
C LEU A 425 6.73 -16.72 -15.38
N ILE A 426 5.50 -17.19 -15.20
CA ILE A 426 5.14 -18.14 -14.13
C ILE A 426 4.51 -19.40 -14.72
N ILE A 427 4.66 -20.50 -14.00
CA ILE A 427 3.93 -21.74 -14.27
C ILE A 427 2.90 -21.93 -13.16
N LEU A 428 1.64 -22.08 -13.56
CA LEU A 428 0.51 -22.34 -12.67
C LEU A 428 0.09 -23.79 -12.72
N SER A 429 -0.52 -24.30 -11.64
CA SER A 429 -1.05 -25.66 -11.57
C SER A 429 -2.28 -25.86 -12.49
N GLU A 430 -3.05 -24.80 -12.70
CA GLU A 430 -4.26 -24.80 -13.51
C GLU A 430 -4.40 -23.50 -14.32
N ASN A 431 -5.21 -23.56 -15.37
CA ASN A 431 -5.51 -22.38 -16.20
C ASN A 431 -6.60 -21.53 -15.53
N PRO A 432 -6.31 -20.27 -15.12
CA PRO A 432 -7.31 -19.42 -14.48
C PRO A 432 -8.54 -19.09 -15.34
N ARG A 433 -8.49 -19.35 -16.66
CA ARG A 433 -9.64 -19.19 -17.57
C ARG A 433 -10.58 -20.38 -17.58
N GLU A 434 -10.17 -21.52 -17.02
CA GLU A 434 -10.88 -22.80 -17.09
C GLU A 434 -11.41 -23.26 -15.72
N VAL A 435 -10.93 -22.68 -14.63
CA VAL A 435 -11.42 -22.97 -13.27
C VAL A 435 -12.67 -22.16 -12.96
N ASP A 436 -13.44 -22.61 -11.98
CA ASP A 436 -14.51 -21.82 -11.40
C ASP A 436 -13.96 -20.50 -10.86
N PRO A 437 -14.57 -19.35 -11.19
CA PRO A 437 -14.11 -18.04 -10.70
C PRO A 437 -13.88 -17.96 -9.18
N GLU A 438 -14.67 -18.70 -8.37
CA GLU A 438 -14.54 -18.76 -6.91
C GLU A 438 -13.32 -19.57 -6.45
N LYS A 439 -12.60 -20.23 -7.37
CA LYS A 439 -11.43 -21.08 -7.08
C LYS A 439 -10.12 -20.57 -7.67
N ILE A 440 -10.11 -19.41 -8.31
CA ILE A 440 -8.90 -18.84 -8.91
C ILE A 440 -7.78 -18.69 -7.86
N SER A 441 -8.12 -18.34 -6.63
CA SER A 441 -7.15 -18.21 -5.53
C SER A 441 -6.56 -19.54 -5.02
N GLU A 442 -7.18 -20.69 -5.37
CA GLU A 442 -6.68 -22.03 -5.04
C GLU A 442 -5.61 -22.52 -6.03
N ILE A 443 -5.45 -21.86 -7.18
CA ILE A 443 -4.42 -22.19 -8.16
C ILE A 443 -3.05 -21.96 -7.54
N GLU A 444 -2.15 -22.94 -7.69
CA GLU A 444 -0.81 -22.86 -7.16
C GLU A 444 0.17 -22.31 -8.20
N VAL A 445 1.09 -21.45 -7.76
CA VAL A 445 2.29 -21.12 -8.53
C VAL A 445 3.27 -22.27 -8.38
N LEU A 446 3.70 -22.87 -9.47
CA LEU A 446 4.65 -23.99 -9.48
C LEU A 446 6.09 -23.52 -9.68
N ALA A 447 6.29 -22.48 -10.47
CA ALA A 447 7.59 -21.86 -10.67
C ALA A 447 7.47 -20.42 -11.17
N THR A 448 8.47 -19.61 -10.83
CA THR A 448 8.62 -18.22 -11.28
C THR A 448 9.98 -18.06 -11.95
N TYR A 449 9.97 -17.54 -13.17
CA TYR A 449 11.15 -17.33 -14.00
C TYR A 449 11.40 -15.83 -14.19
N ILE A 450 12.66 -15.44 -14.15
CA ILE A 450 13.12 -14.09 -14.46
C ILE A 450 14.25 -14.21 -15.48
N ASN A 451 14.15 -13.51 -16.59
CA ASN A 451 15.10 -13.64 -17.71
C ASN A 451 15.27 -15.07 -18.22
N GLY A 452 14.24 -15.94 -18.10
CA GLY A 452 14.32 -17.34 -18.48
C GLY A 452 15.01 -18.27 -17.48
N GLU A 453 15.49 -17.74 -16.36
CA GLU A 453 16.07 -18.52 -15.27
C GLU A 453 15.06 -18.73 -14.14
N VAL A 454 15.09 -19.91 -13.53
CA VAL A 454 14.27 -20.20 -12.35
C VAL A 454 14.70 -19.29 -11.21
N PHE A 455 13.78 -18.45 -10.75
CA PHE A 455 13.99 -17.64 -9.55
C PHE A 455 13.44 -18.36 -8.31
N TRP A 456 12.24 -18.93 -8.44
CA TRP A 456 11.59 -19.72 -7.41
C TRP A 456 10.88 -20.92 -8.03
N SER A 457 10.86 -22.05 -7.31
CA SER A 457 10.12 -23.25 -7.71
C SER A 457 9.62 -24.01 -6.48
N LYS A 458 8.40 -24.52 -6.56
CA LYS A 458 7.84 -25.47 -5.59
C LYS A 458 8.64 -26.79 -5.59
N ASP A 459 9.20 -27.19 -6.74
CA ASP A 459 10.15 -28.32 -6.85
C ASP A 459 11.57 -27.83 -6.63
N SER A 460 12.10 -28.06 -5.44
CA SER A 460 13.47 -27.64 -5.07
C SER A 460 14.58 -28.20 -5.99
N ARG A 461 14.31 -29.25 -6.77
CA ARG A 461 15.27 -29.83 -7.73
C ARG A 461 15.52 -28.91 -8.93
N LEU A 462 14.64 -27.95 -9.18
CA LEU A 462 14.78 -26.97 -10.27
C LEU A 462 15.54 -25.71 -9.83
N ILE A 463 15.79 -25.53 -8.53
CA ILE A 463 16.54 -24.39 -8.01
C ILE A 463 18.02 -24.78 -8.02
N HIS A 464 18.78 -24.30 -8.98
CA HIS A 464 20.23 -24.40 -8.97
C HIS A 464 20.79 -23.19 -8.21
N PHE A 465 21.41 -23.44 -7.07
CA PHE A 465 22.15 -22.46 -6.27
C PHE A 465 23.45 -22.03 -6.97
#